data_8b0896cf6df9048b51400ccfd92e6503
#
_entry.id   8b0896cf6df9048b51400ccfd92e6503
#
_cell.length_a   1.000
_cell.length_b   1.000
_cell.length_c   1.000
_cell.angle_alpha   90.00
_cell.angle_beta   90.00
_cell.angle_gamma   90.00
#
_symmetry.space_group_name_H-M   'P 1'
#
loop_
_entity.id
_entity.type
_entity.pdbx_description
1 polymer ?
#
loop_
_entity_poly.entity_id
_entity_poly.type
_entity_poly.pdbx_seq_one_letter_code
_entity_poly.pdbx_strand_id
1 'polypeptide(L)'
;MFKIAIDGPAGSGKSTISKILAQELGFEYIDTGAMYRAITLKAMRLGIDMNDENAYGFLKNTELDICNGRFIMDGEDVSEAIRSVDVTNQVSTPSKIGCVRDFLVDYQRKISNSKNCIMDGRDIGTVVLKDAPLKIYLDATVLCRAKRRMLERAEKGIVLPLEETIQEIEIRDWKDSTRKHSPLRCAEDAVVIDSTDLSIDEVVSRIIQLVNERTVSYTHLRAHETGRNL
;
A
#
# COMPACT_ATOMS: atom_id res chain seq x y z
N MET A 1 -10.55 9.35 -14.37
CA MET A 1 -9.48 8.35 -14.18
C MET A 1 -9.96 7.27 -13.24
N PHE A 2 -9.71 6.02 -13.54
CA PHE A 2 -10.14 4.91 -12.69
C PHE A 2 -9.04 4.60 -11.66
N LYS A 3 -9.41 4.51 -10.39
CA LYS A 3 -8.49 4.26 -9.28
C LYS A 3 -8.93 3.01 -8.54
N ILE A 4 -7.97 2.15 -8.19
CA ILE A 4 -8.21 0.94 -7.39
C ILE A 4 -7.44 1.07 -6.10
N ALA A 5 -8.13 1.01 -4.97
CA ALA A 5 -7.54 0.96 -3.64
C ALA A 5 -7.47 -0.50 -3.17
N ILE A 6 -6.29 -0.98 -2.76
CA ILE A 6 -6.11 -2.32 -2.22
C ILE A 6 -5.52 -2.24 -0.82
N ASP A 7 -6.35 -2.44 0.19
CA ASP A 7 -5.94 -2.46 1.59
C ASP A 7 -5.92 -3.89 2.15
N GLY A 8 -5.30 -4.06 3.31
CA GLY A 8 -5.26 -5.32 4.02
C GLY A 8 -4.00 -5.51 4.87
N PRO A 9 -3.93 -6.56 5.69
CA PRO A 9 -2.86 -6.78 6.66
C PRO A 9 -1.51 -7.13 6.01
N ALA A 10 -0.46 -7.22 6.81
CA ALA A 10 0.88 -7.58 6.35
C ALA A 10 0.91 -9.00 5.78
N GLY A 11 1.57 -9.21 4.64
CA GLY A 11 1.70 -10.54 4.02
C GLY A 11 0.48 -11.08 3.30
N SER A 12 -0.62 -10.28 3.12
CA SER A 12 -1.82 -10.73 2.40
C SER A 12 -1.65 -10.82 0.86
N GLY A 13 -0.49 -10.46 0.31
CA GLY A 13 -0.23 -10.56 -1.13
C GLY A 13 -0.57 -9.32 -1.94
N LYS A 14 -0.99 -8.21 -1.30
CA LYS A 14 -1.41 -6.97 -1.99
C LYS A 14 -0.45 -6.51 -3.09
N SER A 15 0.82 -6.38 -2.76
CA SER A 15 1.80 -5.82 -3.70
C SER A 15 2.03 -6.71 -4.91
N THR A 16 1.96 -8.03 -4.74
CA THR A 16 2.05 -8.99 -5.85
C THR A 16 0.83 -8.86 -6.75
N ILE A 17 -0.36 -8.91 -6.17
CA ILE A 17 -1.64 -8.77 -6.89
C ILE A 17 -1.71 -7.41 -7.59
N SER A 18 -1.36 -6.31 -6.90
CA SER A 18 -1.40 -4.97 -7.47
C SER A 18 -0.48 -4.78 -8.67
N LYS A 19 0.72 -5.40 -8.65
CA LYS A 19 1.64 -5.36 -9.79
C LYS A 19 1.10 -6.08 -11.02
N ILE A 20 0.56 -7.29 -10.82
CA ILE A 20 -0.02 -8.08 -11.90
C ILE A 20 -1.22 -7.35 -12.51
N LEU A 21 -2.14 -6.89 -11.67
CA LEU A 21 -3.30 -6.09 -12.11
C LEU A 21 -2.89 -4.83 -12.87
N ALA A 22 -1.85 -4.12 -12.39
CA ALA A 22 -1.37 -2.91 -13.06
C ALA A 22 -0.85 -3.22 -14.47
N GLN A 23 -0.12 -4.32 -14.62
CA GLN A 23 0.38 -4.78 -15.91
C GLN A 23 -0.76 -5.19 -16.84
N GLU A 24 -1.73 -5.98 -16.36
CA GLU A 24 -2.84 -6.47 -17.20
C GLU A 24 -3.82 -5.36 -17.60
N LEU A 25 -4.05 -4.39 -16.71
CA LEU A 25 -4.99 -3.28 -16.96
C LEU A 25 -4.32 -2.06 -17.62
N GLY A 26 -3.00 -2.05 -17.77
CA GLY A 26 -2.25 -0.88 -18.24
C GLY A 26 -2.35 0.32 -17.26
N PHE A 27 -2.45 0.04 -15.97
CA PHE A 27 -2.53 1.04 -14.90
C PHE A 27 -1.16 1.27 -14.26
N GLU A 28 -0.98 2.43 -13.64
CA GLU A 28 0.22 2.67 -12.85
C GLU A 28 0.09 2.01 -11.46
N TYR A 29 1.13 1.29 -11.04
CA TYR A 29 1.21 0.73 -9.70
C TYR A 29 1.91 1.69 -8.74
N ILE A 30 1.30 1.96 -7.60
CA ILE A 30 1.80 2.86 -6.55
C ILE A 30 1.95 2.08 -5.23
N ASP A 31 3.21 1.74 -4.87
CA ASP A 31 3.58 1.10 -3.59
C ASP A 31 3.68 2.16 -2.49
N THR A 32 2.60 2.38 -1.73
CA THR A 32 2.66 3.35 -0.63
C THR A 32 3.56 2.90 0.50
N GLY A 33 3.70 1.59 0.70
CA GLY A 33 4.65 1.04 1.67
C GLY A 33 6.10 1.43 1.37
N ALA A 34 6.47 1.54 0.08
CA ALA A 34 7.78 2.03 -0.33
C ALA A 34 8.00 3.49 0.11
N MET A 35 6.97 4.33 0.02
CA MET A 35 7.04 5.73 0.45
C MET A 35 7.32 5.85 1.96
N TYR A 36 6.58 5.09 2.79
CA TYR A 36 6.85 5.05 4.23
C TYR A 36 8.23 4.50 4.54
N ARG A 37 8.71 3.50 3.80
CA ARG A 37 10.08 2.98 3.96
C ARG A 37 11.14 4.01 3.55
N ALA A 38 10.90 4.84 2.55
CA ALA A 38 11.81 5.92 2.17
C ALA A 38 11.95 6.96 3.28
N ILE A 39 10.84 7.39 3.89
CA ILE A 39 10.88 8.29 5.04
C ILE A 39 11.58 7.63 6.24
N THR A 40 11.37 6.33 6.46
CA THR A 40 12.07 5.57 7.49
C THR A 40 13.58 5.55 7.24
N LEU A 41 14.01 5.25 6.02
CA LEU A 41 15.42 5.27 5.63
C LEU A 41 16.05 6.64 5.87
N LYS A 42 15.36 7.72 5.49
CA LYS A 42 15.84 9.09 5.70
C LYS A 42 15.97 9.41 7.20
N ALA A 43 14.97 9.04 8.00
CA ALA A 43 14.99 9.20 9.46
C ALA A 43 16.18 8.45 10.09
N MET A 44 16.43 7.21 9.66
CA MET A 44 17.59 6.41 10.11
C MET A 44 18.92 7.06 9.71
N ARG A 45 19.05 7.53 8.48
CA ARG A 45 20.27 8.22 8.00
C ARG A 45 20.57 9.49 8.76
N LEU A 46 19.53 10.21 9.19
CA LEU A 46 19.64 11.42 10.00
C LEU A 46 19.85 11.13 11.50
N GLY A 47 19.72 9.88 11.93
CA GLY A 47 19.89 9.46 13.33
C GLY A 47 18.88 10.09 14.29
N ILE A 48 17.66 10.43 13.81
CA ILE A 48 16.62 11.05 14.66
C ILE A 48 15.92 10.02 15.55
N ASP A 49 15.35 10.48 16.66
CA ASP A 49 14.35 9.68 17.38
C ASP A 49 13.05 9.61 16.57
N MET A 50 12.78 8.46 15.99
CA MET A 50 11.59 8.25 15.16
C MET A 50 10.27 8.28 15.95
N ASN A 51 10.28 8.31 17.29
CA ASN A 51 9.08 8.48 18.09
C ASN A 51 8.80 9.96 18.41
N ASP A 52 9.77 10.86 18.24
CA ASP A 52 9.57 12.30 18.40
C ASP A 52 9.00 12.92 17.12
N GLU A 53 7.73 13.35 17.17
CA GLU A 53 7.07 13.98 16.03
C GLU A 53 7.77 15.28 15.57
N ASN A 54 8.43 16.00 16.48
CA ASN A 54 9.16 17.24 16.16
C ASN A 54 10.44 16.99 15.35
N ALA A 55 10.99 15.77 15.41
CA ALA A 55 12.22 15.42 14.68
C ALA A 55 12.01 15.31 13.15
N TYR A 56 10.77 15.29 12.67
CA TYR A 56 10.42 15.14 11.24
C TYR A 56 10.44 16.46 10.45
N GLY A 57 11.06 17.50 10.95
CA GLY A 57 11.20 18.78 10.22
C GLY A 57 11.82 18.67 8.83
N PHE A 58 12.59 17.63 8.57
CA PHE A 58 13.21 17.33 7.28
C PHE A 58 12.19 17.05 6.16
N LEU A 59 10.94 16.68 6.47
CA LEU A 59 9.90 16.43 5.47
C LEU A 59 9.66 17.61 4.54
N LYS A 60 9.83 18.84 5.04
CA LYS A 60 9.66 20.08 4.23
C LYS A 60 10.62 20.16 3.04
N ASN A 61 11.78 19.49 3.15
CA ASN A 61 12.83 19.48 2.15
C ASN A 61 13.05 18.06 1.59
N THR A 62 12.04 17.18 1.68
CA THR A 62 12.13 15.83 1.16
C THR A 62 11.39 15.77 -0.17
N GLU A 63 12.09 15.37 -1.20
CA GLU A 63 11.53 15.11 -2.52
C GLU A 63 11.41 13.62 -2.75
N LEU A 64 10.25 13.18 -3.21
CA LEU A 64 9.99 11.79 -3.58
C LEU A 64 9.56 11.76 -5.04
N ASP A 65 10.06 10.79 -5.80
CA ASP A 65 9.63 10.53 -7.17
C ASP A 65 9.62 9.02 -7.45
N ILE A 66 8.78 8.63 -8.40
CA ILE A 66 8.70 7.27 -8.93
C ILE A 66 8.96 7.33 -10.43
N CYS A 67 10.14 6.91 -10.84
CA CYS A 67 10.58 6.98 -12.22
C CYS A 67 10.96 5.59 -12.73
N ASN A 68 10.28 5.11 -13.78
CA ASN A 68 10.55 3.80 -14.40
C ASN A 68 10.58 2.62 -13.40
N GLY A 69 9.67 2.62 -12.42
CA GLY A 69 9.59 1.60 -11.38
C GLY A 69 10.65 1.72 -10.28
N ARG A 70 11.49 2.76 -10.33
CA ARG A 70 12.47 3.09 -9.29
C ARG A 70 11.91 4.12 -8.34
N PHE A 71 12.32 4.02 -7.07
CA PHE A 71 11.94 4.96 -6.03
C PHE A 71 13.09 5.92 -5.77
N ILE A 72 12.88 7.19 -6.11
CA ILE A 72 13.90 8.25 -5.97
C ILE A 72 13.56 9.10 -4.74
N MET A 73 14.53 9.36 -3.90
CA MET A 73 14.42 10.24 -2.75
C MET A 73 15.57 11.25 -2.75
N ASP A 74 15.26 12.54 -2.79
CA ASP A 74 16.23 13.63 -2.85
C ASP A 74 17.27 13.45 -4.00
N GLY A 75 16.81 12.94 -5.14
CA GLY A 75 17.64 12.68 -6.32
C GLY A 75 18.41 11.35 -6.31
N GLU A 76 18.39 10.58 -5.21
CA GLU A 76 19.03 9.26 -5.07
C GLU A 76 18.06 8.12 -5.35
N ASP A 77 18.50 7.09 -6.11
CA ASP A 77 17.76 5.83 -6.23
C ASP A 77 17.89 5.03 -4.94
N VAL A 78 16.80 4.95 -4.18
CA VAL A 78 16.74 4.23 -2.90
C VAL A 78 15.96 2.91 -2.99
N SER A 79 15.65 2.43 -4.19
CA SER A 79 14.79 1.27 -4.44
C SER A 79 15.22 0.01 -3.68
N GLU A 80 16.51 -0.25 -3.59
CA GLU A 80 17.07 -1.39 -2.85
C GLU A 80 17.17 -1.08 -1.35
N ALA A 81 17.68 0.11 -0.99
CA ALA A 81 17.92 0.49 0.40
C ALA A 81 16.61 0.46 1.23
N ILE A 82 15.49 0.89 0.67
CA ILE A 82 14.18 0.87 1.35
C ILE A 82 13.62 -0.53 1.58
N ARG A 83 14.24 -1.56 1.02
CA ARG A 83 13.84 -2.97 1.17
C ARG A 83 14.71 -3.75 2.15
N SER A 84 15.71 -3.08 2.75
CA SER A 84 16.56 -3.69 3.78
C SER A 84 15.73 -4.17 4.97
N VAL A 85 16.28 -5.14 5.69
CA VAL A 85 15.64 -5.71 6.89
C VAL A 85 15.41 -4.63 7.94
N ASP A 86 16.42 -3.80 8.18
CA ASP A 86 16.37 -2.74 9.19
C ASP A 86 15.27 -1.72 8.91
N VAL A 87 15.17 -1.23 7.67
CA VAL A 87 14.11 -0.29 7.26
C VAL A 87 12.73 -0.95 7.38
N THR A 88 12.62 -2.21 6.93
CA THR A 88 11.35 -2.95 6.97
C THR A 88 10.86 -3.18 8.40
N ASN A 89 11.77 -3.44 9.34
CA ASN A 89 11.43 -3.66 10.74
C ASN A 89 11.01 -2.37 11.45
N GLN A 90 11.56 -1.22 11.04
CA GLN A 90 11.32 0.07 11.68
C GLN A 90 10.17 0.87 11.07
N VAL A 91 9.68 0.54 9.87
CA VAL A 91 8.69 1.33 9.13
C VAL A 91 7.39 1.60 9.90
N SER A 92 7.01 0.72 10.81
CA SER A 92 5.80 0.91 11.63
C SER A 92 5.90 2.11 12.58
N THR A 93 7.10 2.56 12.94
CA THR A 93 7.29 3.71 13.83
C THR A 93 6.98 5.03 13.13
N PRO A 94 7.61 5.41 12.00
CA PRO A 94 7.23 6.61 11.27
C PRO A 94 5.79 6.58 10.72
N SER A 95 5.27 5.38 10.40
CA SER A 95 3.92 5.23 9.85
C SER A 95 2.79 5.66 10.80
N LYS A 96 3.03 5.77 12.10
CA LYS A 96 2.04 6.24 13.09
C LYS A 96 2.16 7.74 13.38
N ILE A 97 3.20 8.42 12.90
CA ILE A 97 3.46 9.85 13.13
C ILE A 97 2.54 10.70 12.23
N GLY A 98 1.83 11.63 12.84
CA GLY A 98 0.82 12.45 12.15
C GLY A 98 1.38 13.23 10.97
N CYS A 99 2.44 14.01 11.17
CA CYS A 99 3.04 14.83 10.10
C CYS A 99 3.64 14.01 8.95
N VAL A 100 4.16 12.80 9.22
CA VAL A 100 4.62 11.87 8.16
C VAL A 100 3.44 11.41 7.31
N ARG A 101 2.32 11.09 7.96
CA ARG A 101 1.12 10.67 7.25
C ARG A 101 0.55 11.76 6.38
N ASP A 102 0.40 12.98 6.93
CA ASP A 102 -0.11 14.12 6.19
C ASP A 102 0.73 14.38 4.93
N PHE A 103 2.05 14.44 5.09
CA PHE A 103 2.98 14.59 3.96
C PHE A 103 2.80 13.50 2.89
N LEU A 104 2.75 12.23 3.30
CA LEU A 104 2.65 11.13 2.34
C LEU A 104 1.26 10.99 1.73
N VAL A 105 0.19 11.24 2.48
CA VAL A 105 -1.19 11.21 1.95
C VAL A 105 -1.37 12.29 0.87
N ASP A 106 -0.86 13.49 1.11
CA ASP A 106 -0.92 14.57 0.12
C ASP A 106 -0.12 14.21 -1.15
N TYR A 107 1.07 13.66 -0.99
CA TYR A 107 1.86 13.16 -2.11
C TYR A 107 1.15 12.05 -2.89
N GLN A 108 0.60 11.05 -2.22
CA GLN A 108 -0.16 9.93 -2.81
C GLN A 108 -1.37 10.42 -3.60
N ARG A 109 -2.12 11.36 -3.06
CA ARG A 109 -3.25 11.99 -3.76
C ARG A 109 -2.80 12.73 -5.00
N LYS A 110 -1.71 13.50 -4.90
CA LYS A 110 -1.16 14.24 -6.04
C LYS A 110 -0.79 13.33 -7.19
N ILE A 111 -0.04 12.26 -6.94
CA ILE A 111 0.39 11.35 -8.01
C ILE A 111 -0.76 10.52 -8.59
N SER A 112 -1.79 10.23 -7.79
CA SER A 112 -2.96 9.47 -8.26
C SER A 112 -3.90 10.26 -9.16
N ASN A 113 -3.73 11.57 -9.28
CA ASN A 113 -4.64 12.42 -10.05
C ASN A 113 -4.30 12.51 -11.55
N SER A 114 -3.15 12.01 -11.97
CA SER A 114 -2.69 12.12 -13.36
C SER A 114 -2.99 10.92 -14.24
N LYS A 115 -3.27 9.75 -13.64
CA LYS A 115 -3.37 8.48 -14.37
C LYS A 115 -4.38 7.51 -13.73
N ASN A 116 -4.78 6.48 -14.49
CA ASN A 116 -5.41 5.31 -13.89
C ASN A 116 -4.36 4.59 -13.03
N CYS A 117 -4.69 4.27 -11.80
CA CYS A 117 -3.71 3.67 -10.88
C CYS A 117 -4.29 2.62 -9.96
N ILE A 118 -3.41 1.75 -9.50
CA ILE A 118 -3.64 0.82 -8.41
C ILE A 118 -2.71 1.21 -7.28
N MET A 119 -3.28 1.46 -6.12
CA MET A 119 -2.53 1.85 -4.93
C MET A 119 -2.77 0.82 -3.82
N ASP A 120 -1.70 0.24 -3.27
CA ASP A 120 -1.81 -0.68 -2.15
C ASP A 120 -1.28 -0.09 -0.85
N GLY A 121 -1.93 -0.45 0.26
CA GLY A 121 -1.56 0.08 1.57
C GLY A 121 -2.33 -0.52 2.75
N ARG A 122 -2.73 0.37 3.68
CA ARG A 122 -3.49 0.02 4.90
C ARG A 122 -4.74 0.89 5.08
N ASP A 123 -4.77 2.03 4.44
CA ASP A 123 -5.78 3.07 4.60
C ASP A 123 -6.07 3.80 3.27
N ILE A 124 -5.81 3.11 2.17
CA ILE A 124 -5.98 3.70 0.85
C ILE A 124 -7.45 4.01 0.60
N GLY A 125 -8.34 3.03 0.79
CA GLY A 125 -9.77 3.19 0.58
C GLY A 125 -10.48 4.01 1.66
N THR A 126 -9.87 4.13 2.86
CA THR A 126 -10.48 4.88 3.97
C THR A 126 -9.99 6.32 4.10
N VAL A 127 -8.76 6.61 3.64
CA VAL A 127 -8.12 7.93 3.82
C VAL A 127 -7.63 8.53 2.51
N VAL A 128 -6.82 7.81 1.75
CA VAL A 128 -6.11 8.36 0.58
C VAL A 128 -7.06 8.55 -0.60
N LEU A 129 -7.71 7.47 -1.03
CA LEU A 129 -8.60 7.39 -2.19
C LEU A 129 -10.03 7.05 -1.73
N LYS A 130 -10.62 7.90 -0.91
CA LYS A 130 -11.97 7.69 -0.36
C LYS A 130 -13.04 7.49 -1.42
N ASP A 131 -12.85 8.14 -2.57
CA ASP A 131 -13.80 8.11 -3.69
C ASP A 131 -13.35 7.16 -4.81
N ALA A 132 -12.44 6.21 -4.51
CA ALA A 132 -12.03 5.22 -5.50
C ALA A 132 -13.23 4.38 -5.95
N PRO A 133 -13.45 4.23 -7.27
CA PRO A 133 -14.57 3.45 -7.81
C PRO A 133 -14.51 1.98 -7.43
N LEU A 134 -13.31 1.46 -7.12
CA LEU A 134 -13.13 0.11 -6.62
C LEU A 134 -12.19 0.09 -5.42
N LYS A 135 -12.68 -0.46 -4.32
CA LYS A 135 -11.90 -0.70 -3.10
C LYS A 135 -11.91 -2.18 -2.79
N ILE A 136 -10.74 -2.74 -2.56
CA ILE A 136 -10.52 -4.13 -2.20
C ILE A 136 -9.89 -4.19 -0.81
N TYR A 137 -10.41 -5.05 0.04
CA TYR A 137 -9.75 -5.44 1.26
C TYR A 137 -9.27 -6.89 1.09
N LEU A 138 -7.96 -7.05 0.87
CA LEU A 138 -7.34 -8.35 0.62
C LEU A 138 -6.84 -8.93 1.95
N ASP A 139 -7.45 -10.02 2.37
CA ASP A 139 -7.13 -10.71 3.62
C ASP A 139 -6.63 -12.14 3.38
N ALA A 140 -6.07 -12.74 4.40
CA ALA A 140 -5.76 -14.15 4.52
C ALA A 140 -5.47 -14.48 5.99
N THR A 141 -5.62 -15.74 6.39
CA THR A 141 -5.26 -16.19 7.74
C THR A 141 -3.81 -15.86 8.08
N VAL A 142 -3.52 -15.57 9.35
CA VAL A 142 -2.16 -15.27 9.83
C VAL A 142 -1.17 -16.36 9.43
N LEU A 143 -1.58 -17.62 9.56
CA LEU A 143 -0.77 -18.78 9.17
C LEU A 143 -0.40 -18.76 7.66
N CYS A 144 -1.38 -18.49 6.80
CA CYS A 144 -1.16 -18.39 5.36
C CYS A 144 -0.17 -17.25 5.04
N ARG A 145 -0.38 -16.08 5.64
CA ARG A 145 0.49 -14.91 5.47
C ARG A 145 1.92 -15.15 5.97
N ALA A 146 2.07 -15.87 7.08
CA ALA A 146 3.37 -16.26 7.62
C ALA A 146 4.12 -17.20 6.67
N LYS A 147 3.44 -18.21 6.14
CA LYS A 147 4.03 -19.12 5.15
C LYS A 147 4.49 -18.39 3.88
N ARG A 148 3.65 -17.48 3.34
CA ARG A 148 4.01 -16.64 2.17
C ARG A 148 5.25 -15.80 2.45
N ARG A 149 5.32 -15.17 3.64
CA ARG A 149 6.46 -14.35 4.04
C ARG A 149 7.74 -15.16 4.25
N MET A 150 7.63 -16.38 4.76
CA MET A 150 8.78 -17.29 4.89
C MET A 150 9.35 -17.66 3.51
N LEU A 151 8.51 -17.98 2.53
CA LEU A 151 8.94 -18.27 1.17
C LEU A 151 9.66 -17.06 0.54
N GLU A 152 9.06 -15.87 0.64
CA GLU A 152 9.68 -14.63 0.15
C GLU A 152 11.05 -14.34 0.80
N ARG A 153 11.19 -14.65 2.09
CA ARG A 153 12.46 -14.48 2.82
C ARG A 153 13.49 -15.55 2.46
N ALA A 154 13.05 -16.79 2.26
CA ALA A 154 13.93 -17.89 1.87
C ALA A 154 14.61 -17.65 0.52
N GLU A 155 13.90 -17.02 -0.43
CA GLU A 155 14.49 -16.57 -1.70
C GLU A 155 15.62 -15.55 -1.53
N LYS A 156 15.64 -14.84 -0.41
CA LYS A 156 16.69 -13.88 -0.01
C LYS A 156 17.73 -14.48 0.96
N GLY A 157 17.68 -15.79 1.18
CA GLY A 157 18.58 -16.48 2.11
C GLY A 157 18.27 -16.23 3.59
N ILE A 158 17.09 -15.69 3.93
CA ILE A 158 16.69 -15.42 5.31
C ILE A 158 15.75 -16.53 5.76
N VAL A 159 16.16 -17.30 6.78
CA VAL A 159 15.36 -18.38 7.36
C VAL A 159 14.98 -18.01 8.79
N LEU A 160 13.69 -17.92 9.06
CA LEU A 160 13.14 -17.73 10.41
C LEU A 160 12.12 -18.83 10.71
N PRO A 161 11.99 -19.25 11.99
CA PRO A 161 10.93 -20.15 12.41
C PRO A 161 9.53 -19.62 12.09
N LEU A 162 8.60 -20.54 11.85
CA LEU A 162 7.21 -20.18 11.53
C LEU A 162 6.55 -19.40 12.67
N GLU A 163 6.76 -19.82 13.89
CA GLU A 163 6.22 -19.20 15.11
C GLU A 163 6.69 -17.75 15.26
N GLU A 164 7.96 -17.47 15.02
CA GLU A 164 8.51 -16.12 15.06
C GLU A 164 7.91 -15.25 13.95
N THR A 165 7.74 -15.81 12.76
CA THR A 165 7.12 -15.09 11.63
C THR A 165 5.65 -14.79 11.89
N ILE A 166 4.92 -15.70 12.55
CA ILE A 166 3.54 -15.48 12.99
C ILE A 166 3.49 -14.30 13.98
N GLN A 167 4.33 -14.35 15.03
CA GLN A 167 4.38 -13.30 16.04
C GLN A 167 4.71 -11.91 15.44
N GLU A 168 5.68 -11.85 14.52
CA GLU A 168 6.00 -10.61 13.82
C GLU A 168 4.81 -10.04 13.05
N ILE A 169 4.05 -10.90 12.37
CA ILE A 169 2.86 -10.50 11.60
C ILE A 169 1.78 -10.00 12.55
N GLU A 170 1.48 -10.72 13.63
CA GLU A 170 0.47 -10.33 14.61
C GLU A 170 0.81 -9.00 15.29
N ILE A 171 2.06 -8.82 15.70
CA ILE A 171 2.53 -7.55 16.28
C ILE A 171 2.37 -6.40 15.28
N ARG A 172 2.68 -6.65 14.02
CA ARG A 172 2.56 -5.63 12.98
C ARG A 172 1.11 -5.27 12.69
N ASP A 173 0.25 -6.27 12.57
CA ASP A 173 -1.18 -6.08 12.33
C ASP A 173 -1.84 -5.34 13.52
N TRP A 174 -1.45 -5.70 14.74
CA TRP A 174 -1.89 -4.98 15.93
C TRP A 174 -1.46 -3.50 15.88
N LYS A 175 -0.19 -3.22 15.56
CA LYS A 175 0.30 -1.85 15.42
C LYS A 175 -0.43 -1.07 14.32
N ASP A 176 -0.69 -1.72 13.17
CA ASP A 176 -1.37 -1.08 12.04
C ASP A 176 -2.86 -0.80 12.36
N SER A 177 -3.54 -1.70 13.08
CA SER A 177 -4.97 -1.57 13.41
C SER A 177 -5.27 -0.69 14.61
N THR A 178 -4.32 -0.52 15.55
CA THR A 178 -4.52 0.25 16.79
C THR A 178 -3.89 1.64 16.76
N ARG A 179 -3.16 2.00 15.70
CA ARG A 179 -2.55 3.34 15.60
C ARG A 179 -3.61 4.43 15.63
N LYS A 180 -3.27 5.56 16.25
CA LYS A 180 -4.17 6.72 16.42
C LYS A 180 -4.58 7.33 15.08
N HIS A 181 -3.64 7.44 14.14
CA HIS A 181 -3.86 8.07 12.85
C HIS A 181 -4.02 7.03 11.75
N SER A 182 -5.15 7.05 11.04
CA SER A 182 -5.47 6.19 9.89
C SER A 182 -5.23 4.70 10.15
N PRO A 183 -5.88 4.09 11.16
CA PRO A 183 -5.70 2.67 11.44
C PRO A 183 -6.09 1.79 10.24
N LEU A 184 -5.47 0.62 10.13
CA LEU A 184 -5.90 -0.39 9.18
C LEU A 184 -7.35 -0.77 9.46
N ARG A 185 -8.24 -0.47 8.52
CA ARG A 185 -9.67 -0.82 8.57
C ARG A 185 -10.17 -1.15 7.17
N CYS A 186 -11.09 -2.07 7.09
CA CYS A 186 -11.86 -2.30 5.88
C CYS A 186 -12.78 -1.09 5.63
N ALA A 187 -12.74 -0.50 4.44
CA ALA A 187 -13.71 0.54 4.07
C ALA A 187 -15.09 -0.09 3.93
N GLU A 188 -16.15 0.66 4.27
CA GLU A 188 -17.53 0.14 4.28
C GLU A 188 -17.99 -0.34 2.89
N ASP A 189 -17.48 0.30 1.84
CA ASP A 189 -17.77 -0.01 0.44
C ASP A 189 -16.70 -0.89 -0.24
N ALA A 190 -15.75 -1.43 0.54
CA ALA A 190 -14.74 -2.33 0.02
C ALA A 190 -15.27 -3.75 -0.18
N VAL A 191 -14.85 -4.38 -1.29
CA VAL A 191 -15.06 -5.81 -1.50
C VAL A 191 -13.97 -6.56 -0.74
N VAL A 192 -14.38 -7.40 0.21
CA VAL A 192 -13.46 -8.28 0.95
C VAL A 192 -13.15 -9.51 0.13
N ILE A 193 -11.87 -9.80 -0.04
CA ILE A 193 -11.38 -11.01 -0.69
C ILE A 193 -10.47 -11.74 0.30
N ASP A 194 -10.94 -12.87 0.80
CA ASP A 194 -10.09 -13.81 1.53
C ASP A 194 -9.30 -14.65 0.52
N SER A 195 -8.00 -14.50 0.54
CA SER A 195 -7.08 -15.18 -0.36
C SER A 195 -6.39 -16.39 0.28
N THR A 196 -6.89 -16.87 1.43
CA THR A 196 -6.26 -17.97 2.19
C THR A 196 -6.05 -19.20 1.31
N ASP A 197 -7.09 -19.62 0.60
CA ASP A 197 -7.12 -20.82 -0.24
C ASP A 197 -7.13 -20.52 -1.74
N LEU A 198 -6.92 -19.25 -2.13
CA LEU A 198 -6.92 -18.84 -3.51
C LEU A 198 -5.49 -18.74 -4.06
N SER A 199 -5.32 -19.15 -5.31
CA SER A 199 -4.13 -18.84 -6.10
C SER A 199 -4.07 -17.36 -6.46
N ILE A 200 -2.89 -16.90 -6.87
CA ILE A 200 -2.69 -15.53 -7.36
C ILE A 200 -3.62 -15.25 -8.55
N ASP A 201 -3.69 -16.19 -9.51
CA ASP A 201 -4.48 -16.03 -10.73
C ASP A 201 -6.00 -15.95 -10.44
N GLU A 202 -6.50 -16.71 -9.47
CA GLU A 202 -7.90 -16.64 -9.04
C GLU A 202 -8.22 -15.28 -8.41
N VAL A 203 -7.34 -14.76 -7.55
CA VAL A 203 -7.51 -13.42 -6.95
C VAL A 203 -7.50 -12.34 -8.02
N VAL A 204 -6.51 -12.39 -8.95
CA VAL A 204 -6.39 -11.44 -10.06
C VAL A 204 -7.64 -11.47 -10.93
N SER A 205 -8.07 -12.66 -11.37
CA SER A 205 -9.26 -12.83 -12.21
C SER A 205 -10.51 -12.26 -11.54
N ARG A 206 -10.69 -12.51 -10.25
CA ARG A 206 -11.80 -11.96 -9.48
C ARG A 206 -11.79 -10.43 -9.42
N ILE A 207 -10.62 -9.83 -9.23
CA ILE A 207 -10.52 -8.36 -9.21
C ILE A 207 -10.77 -7.77 -10.59
N ILE A 208 -10.27 -8.39 -11.67
CA ILE A 208 -10.53 -7.94 -13.04
C ILE A 208 -12.04 -7.98 -13.36
N GLN A 209 -12.74 -9.02 -12.93
CA GLN A 209 -14.19 -9.08 -13.07
C GLN A 209 -14.86 -7.88 -12.38
N LEU A 210 -14.48 -7.57 -11.14
CA LEU A 210 -14.99 -6.40 -10.41
C LEU A 210 -14.66 -5.06 -11.10
N VAL A 211 -13.48 -4.94 -11.71
CA VAL A 211 -13.12 -3.75 -12.51
C VAL A 211 -14.05 -3.60 -13.69
N ASN A 212 -14.32 -4.67 -14.43
CA ASN A 212 -15.21 -4.65 -15.59
C ASN A 212 -16.64 -4.25 -15.19
N GLU A 213 -17.19 -4.83 -14.13
CA GLU A 213 -18.52 -4.51 -13.60
C GLU A 213 -18.62 -3.02 -13.19
N ARG A 214 -17.60 -2.50 -12.52
CA ARG A 214 -17.56 -1.09 -12.09
C ARG A 214 -17.31 -0.12 -13.23
N THR A 215 -16.53 -0.52 -14.24
CA THR A 215 -16.26 0.34 -15.41
C THR A 215 -17.52 0.53 -16.25
N VAL A 216 -18.32 -0.50 -16.44
CA VAL A 216 -19.62 -0.40 -17.13
C VAL A 216 -20.57 0.55 -16.39
N SER A 217 -20.69 0.39 -15.07
CA SER A 217 -21.52 1.27 -14.23
C SER A 217 -21.03 2.72 -14.22
N TYR A 218 -19.71 2.94 -14.19
CA TYR A 218 -19.09 4.26 -14.16
C TYR A 218 -19.26 5.04 -15.47
N THR A 219 -19.20 4.35 -16.61
CA THR A 219 -19.48 4.95 -17.94
C THR A 219 -20.93 5.36 -18.09
N HIS A 220 -21.87 4.57 -17.57
CA HIS A 220 -23.28 4.95 -17.58
C HIS A 220 -23.59 6.17 -16.72
N LEU A 221 -23.03 6.26 -15.52
CA LEU A 221 -23.20 7.43 -14.64
C LEU A 221 -22.66 8.74 -15.26
N ARG A 222 -21.46 8.70 -15.84
CA ARG A 222 -20.88 9.87 -16.51
C ARG A 222 -21.67 10.30 -17.74
N ALA A 223 -22.20 9.37 -18.50
CA ALA A 223 -23.06 9.71 -19.66
C ALA A 223 -24.35 10.44 -19.23
N HIS A 224 -24.91 10.10 -18.07
CA HIS A 224 -26.07 10.78 -17.50
C HIS A 224 -25.76 12.16 -16.93
N GLU A 225 -24.59 12.38 -16.37
CA GLU A 225 -24.17 13.70 -15.85
C GLU A 225 -23.87 14.71 -16.98
N THR A 226 -23.25 14.25 -18.07
CA THR A 226 -22.98 15.11 -19.24
C THR A 226 -24.21 15.41 -20.07
N GLY A 227 -25.22 14.52 -20.07
CA GLY A 227 -26.49 14.74 -20.77
C GLY A 227 -27.49 15.67 -20.05
N ARG A 228 -27.22 16.06 -18.78
CA ARG A 228 -28.07 17.04 -18.05
C ARG A 228 -27.58 18.47 -18.13
N ASN A 229 -26.40 18.72 -18.72
CA ASN A 229 -25.79 20.04 -18.86
C ASN A 229 -25.83 20.56 -20.32
N LEU A 230 -26.72 20.06 -21.14
CA LEU A 230 -27.16 20.56 -22.43
C LEU A 230 -28.68 20.83 -22.33
#